data_65b9abe2bd8cb04c12f43b81707dfab5
#
_entry.id   65b9abe2bd8cb04c12f43b81707dfab5
#
_cell.length_a   1.000
_cell.length_b   1.000
_cell.length_c   1.000
_cell.angle_alpha   90.00
_cell.angle_beta   90.00
_cell.angle_gamma   90.00
#
_symmetry.space_group_name_H-M   'P 1'
#
loop_
_entity.id
_entity.type
_entity.pdbx_description
1 polymer ?
#
loop_
_entity_poly.entity_id
_entity_poly.type
_entity_poly.pdbx_seq_one_letter_code
_entity_poly.pdbx_strand_id
1 'polypeptide(L)'
;MGNLKEILNSKKNCKSVWFMRQAGRYLPEFRKIRSNNNNFIELCLNSELSSEITLQPIKRYNIDSAIIFSDILIVPFALGQDVEFIKNKGPILSNFNLEKFLNNDRISFTKRLNPVYKAIELTRKRLDKEKSLICFVGAPWTLLIYMLGVKTKKNEINYEKIKSKRSEVKTILNKLNEYLCLHIQNQISAGADVVQIFDSWAGLLPTEDLTNYCYIPNRRLVEFCNKSNIPVICFPKGIKRNYKDFNIAVKPDGLNLDYEIDPIWAKQNLKNVSLQGGMDPKTLFLSDKEIQMNASKYLEAFKDIPYIFNLGHGLLPETDPDKVGRLIKFYRDYK
;
A
#
# COMPACT_ATOMS: atom_id res chain seq x y z
N MET A 1 23.63 -2.57 -2.27
CA MET A 1 22.17 -2.68 -2.18
C MET A 1 21.59 -1.36 -2.64
N GLY A 2 20.55 -1.37 -3.48
CA GLY A 2 19.98 -0.13 -4.00
C GLY A 2 18.94 0.46 -3.05
N ASN A 3 19.00 1.76 -2.84
CA ASN A 3 17.93 2.49 -2.18
C ASN A 3 16.68 2.41 -3.07
N LEU A 4 15.52 2.10 -2.50
CA LEU A 4 14.26 1.95 -3.25
C LEU A 4 13.92 3.18 -4.10
N LYS A 5 14.16 4.38 -3.56
CA LYS A 5 14.00 5.65 -4.27
C LYS A 5 14.86 5.71 -5.54
N GLU A 6 16.11 5.24 -5.47
CA GLU A 6 17.01 5.21 -6.63
C GLU A 6 16.54 4.24 -7.70
N ILE A 7 16.08 3.04 -7.30
CA ILE A 7 15.53 2.04 -8.24
C ILE A 7 14.34 2.62 -9.01
N LEU A 8 13.44 3.29 -8.32
CA LEU A 8 12.24 3.88 -8.93
C LEU A 8 12.58 5.05 -9.87
N ASN A 9 13.52 5.91 -9.49
CA ASN A 9 13.91 7.09 -10.27
C ASN A 9 14.78 6.73 -11.48
N SER A 10 15.81 5.89 -11.26
CA SER A 10 16.82 5.59 -12.29
C SER A 10 16.50 4.35 -13.13
N LYS A 11 15.47 3.58 -12.73
CA LYS A 11 15.15 2.27 -13.34
C LYS A 11 16.34 1.31 -13.36
N LYS A 12 17.28 1.46 -12.42
CA LYS A 12 18.42 0.56 -12.29
C LYS A 12 17.98 -0.77 -11.71
N ASN A 13 18.55 -1.83 -12.25
CA ASN A 13 18.36 -3.19 -11.71
C ASN A 13 19.27 -3.37 -10.49
N CYS A 14 18.76 -3.01 -9.32
CA CYS A 14 19.43 -3.18 -8.02
C CYS A 14 18.55 -4.02 -7.11
N LYS A 15 19.19 -4.80 -6.24
CA LYS A 15 18.45 -5.60 -5.25
C LYS A 15 17.86 -4.71 -4.15
N SER A 16 16.53 -4.79 -3.96
CA SER A 16 15.83 -4.18 -2.84
C SER A 16 14.68 -5.08 -2.39
N VAL A 17 14.49 -5.22 -1.08
CA VAL A 17 13.44 -6.04 -0.47
C VAL A 17 12.74 -5.30 0.65
N TRP A 18 11.43 -5.37 0.61
CA TRP A 18 10.53 -5.02 1.70
C TRP A 18 9.21 -5.79 1.52
N PHE A 19 8.38 -5.88 2.54
CA PHE A 19 7.11 -6.60 2.43
C PHE A 19 5.94 -5.77 2.92
N MET A 20 4.84 -5.81 2.17
CA MET A 20 3.56 -5.29 2.64
C MET A 20 3.16 -5.99 3.94
N ARG A 21 2.72 -5.22 4.95
CA ARG A 21 2.43 -5.69 6.31
C ARG A 21 3.63 -6.30 7.04
N GLN A 22 4.86 -5.90 6.66
CA GLN A 22 6.09 -6.32 7.36
C GLN A 22 6.09 -5.96 8.85
N ALA A 23 5.48 -4.84 9.24
CA ALA A 23 5.11 -4.53 10.61
C ALA A 23 3.66 -4.98 10.83
N GLY A 24 3.46 -6.10 11.54
CA GLY A 24 2.12 -6.65 11.63
C GLY A 24 1.96 -7.85 12.57
N ARG A 25 0.76 -8.41 12.60
CA ARG A 25 0.33 -9.45 13.56
C ARG A 25 1.16 -10.72 13.58
N TYR A 26 1.92 -11.01 12.54
CA TYR A 26 2.81 -12.17 12.53
C TYR A 26 4.03 -11.97 13.44
N LEU A 27 4.45 -10.72 13.73
CA LEU A 27 5.57 -10.42 14.63
C LEU A 27 5.17 -10.50 16.11
N PRO A 28 5.92 -11.22 16.97
CA PRO A 28 5.65 -11.29 18.39
C PRO A 28 5.77 -9.92 19.08
N GLU A 29 6.76 -9.10 18.71
CA GLU A 29 6.93 -7.74 19.21
C GLU A 29 5.76 -6.82 18.88
N PHE A 30 5.17 -6.93 17.70
CA PHE A 30 3.94 -6.22 17.36
C PHE A 30 2.77 -6.68 18.22
N ARG A 31 2.60 -8.01 18.39
CA ARG A 31 1.50 -8.55 19.22
C ARG A 31 1.58 -8.05 20.67
N LYS A 32 2.80 -7.93 21.23
CA LYS A 32 3.02 -7.36 22.57
C LYS A 32 2.52 -5.92 22.68
N ILE A 33 2.81 -5.06 21.71
CA ILE A 33 2.29 -3.68 21.70
C ILE A 33 0.77 -3.70 21.49
N ARG A 34 0.28 -4.51 20.55
CA ARG A 34 -1.14 -4.56 20.20
C ARG A 34 -2.04 -5.06 21.34
N SER A 35 -1.56 -5.98 22.20
CA SER A 35 -2.32 -6.48 23.35
C SER A 35 -2.60 -5.39 24.40
N ASN A 36 -1.75 -4.38 24.49
CA ASN A 36 -1.91 -3.26 25.41
C ASN A 36 -2.63 -2.06 24.78
N ASN A 37 -2.99 -2.12 23.50
CA ASN A 37 -3.61 -1.03 22.74
C ASN A 37 -4.80 -1.56 21.94
N ASN A 38 -5.98 -1.58 22.55
CA ASN A 38 -7.18 -2.22 21.97
C ASN A 38 -7.77 -1.44 20.79
N ASN A 39 -7.64 -0.12 20.75
CA ASN A 39 -8.12 0.70 19.66
C ASN A 39 -7.05 0.81 18.56
N PHE A 40 -7.36 0.28 17.38
CA PHE A 40 -6.40 0.24 16.28
C PHE A 40 -6.15 1.62 15.64
N ILE A 41 -7.19 2.46 15.56
CA ILE A 41 -7.04 3.84 15.05
C ILE A 41 -6.18 4.66 16.02
N GLU A 42 -6.42 4.57 17.32
CA GLU A 42 -5.60 5.25 18.32
C GLU A 42 -4.14 4.79 18.27
N LEU A 43 -3.89 3.48 18.04
CA LEU A 43 -2.54 2.97 17.86
C LEU A 43 -1.87 3.57 16.62
N CYS A 44 -2.58 3.69 15.48
CA CYS A 44 -2.08 4.35 14.28
C CYS A 44 -1.82 5.86 14.49
N LEU A 45 -2.55 6.49 15.39
CA LEU A 45 -2.41 7.90 15.75
C LEU A 45 -1.47 8.14 16.95
N ASN A 46 -0.85 7.11 17.50
CA ASN A 46 0.22 7.24 18.48
C ASN A 46 1.56 7.33 17.79
N SER A 47 2.13 8.51 17.70
CA SER A 47 3.35 8.78 16.91
C SER A 47 4.56 7.94 17.34
N GLU A 48 4.77 7.74 18.65
CA GLU A 48 5.90 6.96 19.18
C GLU A 48 5.72 5.47 18.89
N LEU A 49 4.55 4.92 19.20
CA LEU A 49 4.26 3.49 18.96
C LEU A 49 4.24 3.17 17.47
N SER A 50 3.68 4.05 16.63
CA SER A 50 3.70 3.88 15.18
C SER A 50 5.13 3.86 14.64
N SER A 51 5.99 4.77 15.08
CA SER A 51 7.42 4.77 14.73
C SER A 51 8.14 3.52 15.23
N GLU A 52 7.91 3.09 16.48
CA GLU A 52 8.49 1.88 17.03
C GLU A 52 8.10 0.65 16.21
N ILE A 53 6.80 0.47 15.94
CA ILE A 53 6.28 -0.66 15.16
C ILE A 53 6.87 -0.65 13.74
N THR A 54 6.97 0.52 13.11
CA THR A 54 7.57 0.68 11.78
C THR A 54 9.01 0.14 11.72
N LEU A 55 9.77 0.32 12.79
CA LEU A 55 11.17 -0.08 12.86
C LEU A 55 11.39 -1.55 13.31
N GLN A 56 10.36 -2.25 13.79
CA GLN A 56 10.51 -3.66 14.22
C GLN A 56 11.06 -4.57 13.10
N PRO A 57 10.51 -4.58 11.86
CA PRO A 57 11.04 -5.40 10.78
C PRO A 57 12.46 -5.00 10.36
N ILE A 58 12.79 -3.71 10.43
CA ILE A 58 14.14 -3.22 10.12
C ILE A 58 15.18 -3.81 11.09
N LYS A 59 14.86 -3.79 12.39
CA LYS A 59 15.72 -4.35 13.41
C LYS A 59 15.84 -5.88 13.32
N ARG A 60 14.74 -6.57 12.97
CA ARG A 60 14.70 -8.03 12.91
C ARG A 60 15.38 -8.59 11.67
N TYR A 61 15.17 -8.00 10.51
CA TYR A 61 15.53 -8.58 9.21
C TYR A 61 16.55 -7.79 8.42
N ASN A 62 16.89 -6.58 8.85
CA ASN A 62 17.75 -5.66 8.10
C ASN A 62 17.31 -5.45 6.64
N ILE A 63 16.00 -5.32 6.39
CA ILE A 63 15.43 -5.05 5.06
C ILE A 63 15.71 -3.62 4.61
N ASP A 64 15.50 -3.35 3.30
CA ASP A 64 16.00 -2.13 2.65
C ASP A 64 15.07 -0.92 2.79
N SER A 65 13.79 -1.16 3.13
CA SER A 65 12.83 -0.07 3.28
C SER A 65 11.90 -0.28 4.47
N ALA A 66 11.60 0.79 5.18
CA ALA A 66 10.53 0.84 6.16
C ALA A 66 9.26 1.35 5.48
N ILE A 67 8.10 0.81 5.82
CA ILE A 67 6.80 1.40 5.51
C ILE A 67 6.14 1.84 6.82
N ILE A 68 5.70 3.09 6.86
CA ILE A 68 5.09 3.65 8.08
C ILE A 68 3.93 2.77 8.55
N PHE A 69 3.88 2.45 9.85
CA PHE A 69 2.75 1.75 10.43
C PHE A 69 1.57 2.71 10.56
N SER A 70 0.54 2.44 9.80
CA SER A 70 -0.72 3.19 9.75
C SER A 70 -1.80 2.33 9.09
N ASP A 71 -2.94 2.92 8.76
CA ASP A 71 -4.00 2.29 7.96
C ASP A 71 -4.55 3.27 6.91
N ILE A 72 -5.03 2.75 5.78
CA ILE A 72 -5.65 3.59 4.73
C ILE A 72 -6.93 4.27 5.21
N LEU A 73 -7.59 3.70 6.21
CA LEU A 73 -8.87 4.20 6.75
C LEU A 73 -8.72 5.35 7.75
N ILE A 74 -7.48 5.76 8.08
CA ILE A 74 -7.27 7.01 8.82
C ILE A 74 -7.74 8.22 8.01
N VAL A 75 -7.79 8.13 6.68
CA VAL A 75 -8.32 9.22 5.82
C VAL A 75 -9.83 9.38 5.99
N PRO A 76 -10.69 8.36 5.83
CA PRO A 76 -12.10 8.45 6.20
C PRO A 76 -12.33 8.92 7.66
N PHE A 77 -11.53 8.41 8.60
CA PHE A 77 -11.58 8.86 10.00
C PHE A 77 -11.30 10.35 10.11
N ALA A 78 -10.26 10.86 9.47
CA ALA A 78 -9.93 12.29 9.49
C ALA A 78 -11.00 13.15 8.79
N LEU A 79 -11.75 12.57 7.86
CA LEU A 79 -12.89 13.17 7.18
C LEU A 79 -14.21 13.05 8.00
N GLY A 80 -14.13 12.59 9.25
CA GLY A 80 -15.22 12.58 10.22
C GLY A 80 -16.15 11.38 10.14
N GLN A 81 -15.70 10.27 9.57
CA GLN A 81 -16.40 8.98 9.59
C GLN A 81 -15.75 8.09 10.65
N ASP A 82 -16.54 7.58 11.61
CA ASP A 82 -15.99 6.68 12.63
C ASP A 82 -15.54 5.37 11.99
N VAL A 83 -14.40 4.85 12.47
CA VAL A 83 -13.78 3.61 11.98
C VAL A 83 -13.49 2.70 13.15
N GLU A 84 -14.06 1.50 13.13
CA GLU A 84 -13.86 0.48 14.15
C GLU A 84 -13.32 -0.81 13.51
N PHE A 85 -12.36 -1.45 14.16
CA PHE A 85 -11.80 -2.73 13.73
C PHE A 85 -12.31 -3.86 14.63
N ILE A 86 -13.30 -4.62 14.12
CA ILE A 86 -13.91 -5.72 14.86
C ILE A 86 -13.19 -7.02 14.53
N LYS A 87 -12.84 -7.78 15.57
CA LYS A 87 -12.22 -9.10 15.42
C LYS A 87 -13.08 -9.99 14.52
N ASN A 88 -12.47 -10.62 13.53
CA ASN A 88 -13.09 -11.51 12.53
C ASN A 88 -14.09 -10.86 11.55
N LYS A 89 -14.36 -9.54 11.68
CA LYS A 89 -15.22 -8.83 10.72
C LYS A 89 -14.43 -7.81 9.88
N GLY A 90 -13.25 -7.39 10.38
CA GLY A 90 -12.45 -6.35 9.75
C GLY A 90 -12.95 -4.94 10.08
N PRO A 91 -12.60 -3.94 9.27
CA PRO A 91 -13.01 -2.55 9.50
C PRO A 91 -14.51 -2.36 9.20
N ILE A 92 -15.17 -1.63 10.09
CA ILE A 92 -16.55 -1.16 9.93
C ILE A 92 -16.52 0.37 10.08
N LEU A 93 -17.15 1.06 9.14
CA LEU A 93 -17.27 2.50 9.15
C LEU A 93 -18.73 2.89 9.49
N SER A 94 -18.90 4.02 10.19
CA SER A 94 -20.22 4.60 10.43
C SER A 94 -20.90 5.02 9.12
N ASN A 95 -22.19 5.29 9.13
CA ASN A 95 -22.92 5.71 7.94
C ASN A 95 -22.28 6.94 7.29
N PHE A 96 -22.08 6.86 5.98
CA PHE A 96 -21.53 7.97 5.21
C PHE A 96 -22.54 9.12 5.10
N ASN A 97 -22.07 10.32 5.42
CA ASN A 97 -22.84 11.56 5.26
C ASN A 97 -22.13 12.46 4.25
N LEU A 98 -22.73 12.63 3.07
CA LEU A 98 -22.17 13.40 1.97
C LEU A 98 -21.96 14.87 2.32
N GLU A 99 -22.93 15.50 2.96
CA GLU A 99 -22.86 16.92 3.33
C GLU A 99 -21.70 17.17 4.31
N LYS A 100 -21.61 16.37 5.37
CA LYS A 100 -20.49 16.43 6.33
C LYS A 100 -19.16 16.20 5.63
N PHE A 101 -19.08 15.26 4.69
CA PHE A 101 -17.89 14.97 3.93
C PHE A 101 -17.47 16.16 3.04
N LEU A 102 -18.40 16.78 2.33
CA LEU A 102 -18.11 17.91 1.45
C LEU A 102 -17.72 19.18 2.22
N ASN A 103 -18.26 19.35 3.43
CA ASN A 103 -18.00 20.51 4.31
C ASN A 103 -16.74 20.35 5.18
N ASN A 104 -16.00 19.23 5.06
CA ASN A 104 -14.70 19.10 5.75
C ASN A 104 -13.73 20.19 5.29
N ASP A 105 -12.97 20.74 6.25
CA ASP A 105 -11.91 21.70 5.98
C ASP A 105 -10.51 21.06 6.06
N ARG A 106 -9.56 21.63 5.32
CA ARG A 106 -8.19 21.13 5.21
C ARG A 106 -7.41 21.24 6.52
N ILE A 107 -7.70 22.23 7.35
CA ILE A 107 -6.98 22.46 8.61
C ILE A 107 -7.35 21.37 9.61
N SER A 108 -8.64 21.12 9.82
CA SER A 108 -9.14 20.07 10.70
C SER A 108 -8.68 18.68 10.25
N PHE A 109 -8.73 18.40 8.95
CA PHE A 109 -8.21 17.16 8.38
C PHE A 109 -6.73 16.98 8.70
N THR A 110 -5.90 17.97 8.42
CA THR A 110 -4.45 17.93 8.69
C THR A 110 -4.18 17.76 10.18
N LYS A 111 -4.88 18.49 11.03
CA LYS A 111 -4.73 18.41 12.50
C LYS A 111 -5.02 16.99 13.02
N ARG A 112 -6.06 16.33 12.53
CA ARG A 112 -6.40 14.94 12.92
C ARG A 112 -5.33 13.94 12.50
N LEU A 113 -4.63 14.17 11.37
CA LEU A 113 -3.57 13.29 10.86
C LEU A 113 -2.16 13.70 11.29
N ASN A 114 -1.99 14.81 12.00
CA ASN A 114 -0.69 15.28 12.49
C ASN A 114 0.12 14.21 13.25
N PRO A 115 -0.50 13.33 14.09
CA PRO A 115 0.25 12.25 14.73
C PRO A 115 0.93 11.28 13.75
N VAL A 116 0.34 11.04 12.57
CA VAL A 116 0.95 10.21 11.52
C VAL A 116 2.17 10.89 10.93
N TYR A 117 2.08 12.20 10.66
CA TYR A 117 3.22 12.98 10.15
C TYR A 117 4.36 12.99 11.15
N LYS A 118 4.05 13.18 12.43
CA LYS A 118 5.04 13.09 13.51
C LYS A 118 5.66 11.69 13.63
N ALA A 119 4.89 10.62 13.41
CA ALA A 119 5.42 9.26 13.36
C ALA A 119 6.44 9.08 12.21
N ILE A 120 6.19 9.67 11.05
CA ILE A 120 7.10 9.67 9.90
C ILE A 120 8.40 10.42 10.25
N GLU A 121 8.31 11.62 10.84
CA GLU A 121 9.48 12.39 11.29
C GLU A 121 10.34 11.62 12.29
N LEU A 122 9.70 11.00 13.30
CA LEU A 122 10.37 10.20 14.30
C LEU A 122 11.05 8.96 13.68
N THR A 123 10.35 8.31 12.75
CA THR A 123 10.89 7.15 12.04
C THR A 123 12.08 7.56 11.18
N ARG A 124 11.98 8.65 10.42
CA ARG A 124 13.08 9.14 9.56
C ARG A 124 14.33 9.47 10.38
N LYS A 125 14.19 10.06 11.57
CA LYS A 125 15.32 10.36 12.47
C LYS A 125 16.02 9.10 12.99
N ARG A 126 15.27 7.98 13.14
CA ARG A 126 15.77 6.71 13.71
C ARG A 126 16.18 5.69 12.64
N LEU A 127 15.69 5.86 11.41
CA LEU A 127 15.98 4.97 10.29
C LEU A 127 17.30 5.38 9.64
N ASP A 128 18.13 4.39 9.33
CA ASP A 128 19.35 4.57 8.57
C ASP A 128 19.08 5.33 7.25
N LYS A 129 19.97 6.26 6.91
CA LYS A 129 19.84 7.12 5.71
C LYS A 129 19.86 6.34 4.41
N GLU A 130 20.53 5.18 4.38
CA GLU A 130 20.59 4.27 3.23
C GLU A 130 19.27 3.53 2.98
N LYS A 131 18.34 3.56 3.94
CA LYS A 131 17.04 2.88 3.84
C LYS A 131 15.93 3.87 3.50
N SER A 132 15.08 3.48 2.56
CA SER A 132 13.92 4.30 2.18
C SER A 132 12.79 4.20 3.21
N LEU A 133 12.14 5.33 3.46
CA LEU A 133 10.89 5.40 4.23
C LEU A 133 9.71 5.54 3.27
N ILE A 134 8.86 4.53 3.24
CA ILE A 134 7.66 4.49 2.41
C ILE A 134 6.48 5.03 3.22
N CYS A 135 5.79 6.02 2.68
CA CYS A 135 4.45 6.40 3.11
C CYS A 135 3.40 5.81 2.16
N PHE A 136 2.14 5.84 2.55
CA PHE A 136 1.10 5.26 1.71
C PHE A 136 -0.26 5.91 1.87
N VAL A 137 -1.11 5.67 0.87
CA VAL A 137 -2.53 6.01 0.89
C VAL A 137 -3.37 4.88 0.28
N GLY A 138 -4.63 4.81 0.68
CA GLY A 138 -5.63 4.07 -0.09
C GLY A 138 -6.01 4.85 -1.34
N ALA A 139 -6.17 4.18 -2.48
CA ALA A 139 -6.68 4.81 -3.69
C ALA A 139 -8.13 5.30 -3.49
N PRO A 140 -8.55 6.34 -4.20
CA PRO A 140 -9.90 6.92 -4.04
C PRO A 140 -11.02 5.90 -4.17
N TRP A 141 -10.94 4.97 -5.14
CA TRP A 141 -11.92 3.92 -5.30
C TRP A 141 -12.00 2.98 -4.09
N THR A 142 -10.85 2.51 -3.63
CA THR A 142 -10.79 1.64 -2.45
C THR A 142 -11.39 2.32 -1.21
N LEU A 143 -11.09 3.60 -0.98
CA LEU A 143 -11.66 4.36 0.13
C LEU A 143 -13.16 4.57 -0.03
N LEU A 144 -13.64 4.89 -1.23
CA LEU A 144 -15.06 5.03 -1.53
C LEU A 144 -15.85 3.76 -1.16
N ILE A 145 -15.34 2.57 -1.52
CA ILE A 145 -15.99 1.28 -1.21
C ILE A 145 -16.16 1.10 0.30
N TYR A 146 -15.14 1.43 1.08
CA TYR A 146 -15.24 1.37 2.54
C TYR A 146 -16.21 2.42 3.09
N MET A 147 -16.10 3.67 2.65
CA MET A 147 -16.91 4.80 3.12
C MET A 147 -18.40 4.58 2.86
N LEU A 148 -18.78 4.06 1.71
CA LEU A 148 -20.18 3.79 1.35
C LEU A 148 -20.71 2.44 1.89
N GLY A 149 -19.84 1.59 2.47
CA GLY A 149 -20.23 0.28 2.98
C GLY A 149 -20.86 -0.64 1.92
N VAL A 150 -20.43 -0.51 0.66
CA VAL A 150 -21.03 -1.26 -0.48
C VAL A 150 -20.42 -2.63 -0.70
N LYS A 151 -19.39 -3.02 0.05
CA LYS A 151 -18.80 -4.35 -0.02
C LYS A 151 -19.72 -5.39 0.62
N THR A 152 -19.94 -6.49 -0.07
CA THR A 152 -20.72 -7.64 0.45
C THR A 152 -19.82 -8.65 1.18
N LYS A 153 -20.43 -9.58 1.93
CA LYS A 153 -19.71 -10.68 2.61
C LYS A 153 -18.99 -11.63 1.64
N LYS A 154 -19.37 -11.68 0.38
CA LYS A 154 -18.77 -12.53 -0.67
C LYS A 154 -17.57 -11.88 -1.36
N ASN A 155 -17.00 -10.79 -0.83
CA ASN A 155 -15.98 -9.98 -1.50
C ASN A 155 -16.42 -9.38 -2.85
N GLU A 156 -17.70 -9.18 -3.03
CA GLU A 156 -18.30 -8.45 -4.15
C GLU A 156 -18.71 -7.06 -3.72
N ILE A 157 -19.03 -6.19 -4.66
CA ILE A 157 -19.61 -4.88 -4.37
C ILE A 157 -21.05 -4.81 -4.87
N ASN A 158 -21.88 -4.08 -4.15
CA ASN A 158 -23.20 -3.71 -4.65
C ASN A 158 -23.06 -2.60 -5.68
N TYR A 159 -22.73 -3.00 -6.92
CA TYR A 159 -22.40 -2.07 -7.99
C TYR A 159 -23.59 -1.24 -8.47
N GLU A 160 -24.82 -1.71 -8.33
CA GLU A 160 -26.01 -0.95 -8.65
C GLU A 160 -26.15 0.32 -7.80
N LYS A 161 -25.76 0.27 -6.53
CA LYS A 161 -25.70 1.47 -5.68
C LYS A 161 -24.70 2.52 -6.19
N ILE A 162 -23.62 2.08 -6.85
CA ILE A 162 -22.64 2.97 -7.47
C ILE A 162 -23.21 3.56 -8.76
N LYS A 163 -23.81 2.71 -9.61
CA LYS A 163 -24.39 3.14 -10.90
C LYS A 163 -25.52 4.14 -10.73
N SER A 164 -26.40 3.95 -9.75
CA SER A 164 -27.54 4.83 -9.50
C SER A 164 -27.13 6.25 -9.05
N LYS A 165 -25.87 6.42 -8.59
CA LYS A 165 -25.34 7.66 -8.00
C LYS A 165 -24.07 8.16 -8.68
N ARG A 166 -23.90 7.94 -9.98
CA ARG A 166 -22.65 8.24 -10.72
C ARG A 166 -22.12 9.67 -10.51
N SER A 167 -23.00 10.68 -10.50
CA SER A 167 -22.60 12.08 -10.26
C SER A 167 -22.07 12.30 -8.85
N GLU A 168 -22.76 11.75 -7.83
CA GLU A 168 -22.33 11.82 -6.43
C GLU A 168 -20.98 11.08 -6.24
N VAL A 169 -20.84 9.88 -6.81
CA VAL A 169 -19.61 9.10 -6.78
C VAL A 169 -18.44 9.89 -7.38
N LYS A 170 -18.63 10.52 -8.53
CA LYS A 170 -17.61 11.38 -9.17
C LYS A 170 -17.20 12.55 -8.28
N THR A 171 -18.16 13.18 -7.63
CA THR A 171 -17.91 14.27 -6.66
C THR A 171 -17.08 13.78 -5.48
N ILE A 172 -17.45 12.64 -4.89
CA ILE A 172 -16.71 12.04 -3.77
C ILE A 172 -15.27 11.68 -4.19
N LEU A 173 -15.08 11.03 -5.34
CA LEU A 173 -13.75 10.67 -5.84
C LEU A 173 -12.86 11.89 -6.08
N ASN A 174 -13.42 12.97 -6.64
CA ASN A 174 -12.67 14.21 -6.84
C ASN A 174 -12.23 14.81 -5.49
N LYS A 175 -13.14 14.88 -4.52
CA LYS A 175 -12.85 15.40 -3.19
C LYS A 175 -11.85 14.54 -2.43
N LEU A 176 -11.97 13.21 -2.54
CA LEU A 176 -10.97 12.28 -1.98
C LEU A 176 -9.58 12.53 -2.59
N ASN A 177 -9.47 12.70 -3.90
CA ASN A 177 -8.19 13.04 -4.53
C ASN A 177 -7.56 14.30 -3.94
N GLU A 178 -8.34 15.36 -3.67
CA GLU A 178 -7.83 16.59 -3.06
C GLU A 178 -7.24 16.33 -1.66
N TYR A 179 -7.96 15.57 -0.81
CA TYR A 179 -7.49 15.24 0.54
C TYR A 179 -6.32 14.26 0.54
N LEU A 180 -6.30 13.32 -0.40
CA LEU A 180 -5.18 12.39 -0.56
C LEU A 180 -3.92 13.12 -1.02
N CYS A 181 -4.02 14.06 -1.95
CA CYS A 181 -2.88 14.90 -2.34
C CYS A 181 -2.36 15.71 -1.13
N LEU A 182 -3.24 16.30 -0.34
CA LEU A 182 -2.85 17.00 0.89
C LEU A 182 -2.17 16.07 1.90
N HIS A 183 -2.71 14.87 2.09
CA HIS A 183 -2.13 13.87 2.98
C HIS A 183 -0.75 13.40 2.49
N ILE A 184 -0.60 13.13 1.19
CA ILE A 184 0.68 12.80 0.57
C ILE A 184 1.68 13.95 0.78
N GLN A 185 1.30 15.20 0.53
CA GLN A 185 2.18 16.36 0.72
C GLN A 185 2.70 16.45 2.15
N ASN A 186 1.83 16.26 3.15
CA ASN A 186 2.23 16.31 4.55
C ASN A 186 3.16 15.12 4.92
N GLN A 187 2.93 13.94 4.36
CA GLN A 187 3.82 12.78 4.56
C GLN A 187 5.20 13.01 3.93
N ILE A 188 5.26 13.62 2.74
CA ILE A 188 6.53 14.02 2.08
C ILE A 188 7.27 15.04 2.96
N SER A 189 6.59 16.09 3.41
CA SER A 189 7.17 17.13 4.28
C SER A 189 7.69 16.56 5.60
N ALA A 190 7.10 15.46 6.09
CA ALA A 190 7.55 14.74 7.28
C ALA A 190 8.76 13.82 7.04
N GLY A 191 9.22 13.65 5.80
CA GLY A 191 10.45 12.93 5.46
C GLY A 191 10.25 11.55 4.81
N ALA A 192 9.11 11.29 4.19
CA ALA A 192 8.91 10.09 3.36
C ALA A 192 9.69 10.20 2.04
N ASP A 193 10.24 9.07 1.59
CA ASP A 193 11.06 8.96 0.37
C ASP A 193 10.29 8.42 -0.83
N VAL A 194 9.24 7.62 -0.59
CA VAL A 194 8.45 6.91 -1.60
C VAL A 194 6.99 6.88 -1.18
N VAL A 195 6.08 7.02 -2.12
CA VAL A 195 4.63 6.86 -1.91
C VAL A 195 4.15 5.51 -2.46
N GLN A 196 3.38 4.76 -1.67
CA GLN A 196 2.67 3.56 -2.11
C GLN A 196 1.16 3.83 -2.17
N ILE A 197 0.51 3.61 -3.31
CA ILE A 197 -0.94 3.73 -3.46
C ILE A 197 -1.56 2.34 -3.48
N PHE A 198 -2.44 2.06 -2.53
CA PHE A 198 -3.13 0.77 -2.43
C PHE A 198 -4.55 0.85 -2.98
N ASP A 199 -4.79 0.25 -4.15
CA ASP A 199 -6.13 0.10 -4.72
C ASP A 199 -6.60 -1.36 -4.59
N SER A 200 -6.86 -1.76 -3.36
CA SER A 200 -7.15 -3.14 -2.96
C SER A 200 -8.45 -3.70 -3.57
N TRP A 201 -9.36 -2.83 -3.99
CA TRP A 201 -10.66 -3.18 -4.54
C TRP A 201 -10.82 -2.84 -6.03
N ALA A 202 -9.73 -2.48 -6.72
CA ALA A 202 -9.75 -2.20 -8.15
C ALA A 202 -10.30 -3.37 -8.98
N GLY A 203 -9.93 -4.61 -8.64
CA GLY A 203 -10.40 -5.81 -9.32
C GLY A 203 -11.88 -6.16 -9.13
N LEU A 204 -12.62 -5.42 -8.27
CA LEU A 204 -14.07 -5.55 -8.14
C LEU A 204 -14.84 -4.67 -9.14
N LEU A 205 -14.13 -3.81 -9.89
CA LEU A 205 -14.72 -3.00 -10.95
C LEU A 205 -14.96 -3.83 -12.21
N PRO A 206 -16.08 -3.61 -12.90
CA PRO A 206 -16.22 -4.02 -14.29
C PRO A 206 -15.13 -3.39 -15.15
N THR A 207 -14.65 -4.09 -16.17
CA THR A 207 -13.53 -3.62 -17.03
C THR A 207 -13.83 -2.28 -17.67
N GLU A 208 -15.07 -2.05 -18.13
CA GLU A 208 -15.53 -0.80 -18.75
C GLU A 208 -15.48 0.40 -17.81
N ASP A 209 -15.49 0.18 -16.50
CA ASP A 209 -15.48 1.25 -15.50
C ASP A 209 -14.10 1.48 -14.86
N LEU A 210 -13.10 0.63 -15.16
CA LEU A 210 -11.72 0.76 -14.66
C LEU A 210 -11.13 2.14 -14.97
N THR A 211 -11.36 2.67 -16.18
CA THR A 211 -10.84 3.99 -16.56
C THR A 211 -11.37 5.09 -15.65
N ASN A 212 -12.67 5.10 -15.38
CA ASN A 212 -13.31 6.19 -14.64
C ASN A 212 -13.06 6.12 -13.12
N TYR A 213 -13.02 4.93 -12.55
CA TYR A 213 -13.00 4.77 -11.10
C TYR A 213 -11.65 4.29 -10.54
N CYS A 214 -10.78 3.70 -11.38
CA CYS A 214 -9.44 3.28 -11.00
C CYS A 214 -8.36 4.14 -11.71
N TYR A 215 -8.30 4.18 -13.05
CA TYR A 215 -7.17 4.81 -13.75
C TYR A 215 -7.10 6.32 -13.54
N ILE A 216 -8.19 7.05 -13.81
CA ILE A 216 -8.21 8.51 -13.67
C ILE A 216 -7.91 8.95 -12.23
N PRO A 217 -8.54 8.38 -11.18
CA PRO A 217 -8.21 8.75 -9.81
C PRO A 217 -6.75 8.46 -9.42
N ASN A 218 -6.22 7.28 -9.78
CA ASN A 218 -4.82 6.94 -9.50
C ASN A 218 -3.85 7.84 -10.26
N ARG A 219 -4.12 8.13 -11.55
CA ARG A 219 -3.30 9.04 -12.35
C ARG A 219 -3.15 10.42 -11.72
N ARG A 220 -4.22 10.99 -11.16
CA ARG A 220 -4.15 12.30 -10.48
C ARG A 220 -3.20 12.28 -9.29
N LEU A 221 -3.20 11.20 -8.51
CA LEU A 221 -2.26 11.05 -7.40
C LEU A 221 -0.82 10.89 -7.90
N VAL A 222 -0.62 10.11 -8.99
CA VAL A 222 0.70 9.94 -9.61
C VAL A 222 1.22 11.26 -10.17
N GLU A 223 0.40 12.01 -10.90
CA GLU A 223 0.76 13.34 -11.41
C GLU A 223 1.12 14.32 -10.28
N PHE A 224 0.42 14.25 -9.13
CA PHE A 224 0.75 15.02 -7.95
C PHE A 224 2.12 14.62 -7.36
N CYS A 225 2.38 13.31 -7.22
CA CYS A 225 3.66 12.81 -6.74
C CYS A 225 4.81 13.24 -7.66
N ASN A 226 4.63 13.15 -8.99
CA ASN A 226 5.62 13.58 -9.97
C ASN A 226 5.95 15.07 -9.87
N LYS A 227 4.93 15.92 -9.68
CA LYS A 227 5.12 17.37 -9.44
C LYS A 227 5.85 17.66 -8.12
N SER A 228 5.73 16.75 -7.15
CA SER A 228 6.41 16.84 -5.85
C SER A 228 7.79 16.16 -5.84
N ASN A 229 8.28 15.68 -6.99
CA ASN A 229 9.55 14.97 -7.16
C ASN A 229 9.71 13.77 -6.20
N ILE A 230 8.63 13.04 -5.94
CA ILE A 230 8.65 11.81 -5.14
C ILE A 230 8.19 10.61 -5.97
N PRO A 231 8.96 9.51 -5.99
CA PRO A 231 8.55 8.32 -6.73
C PRO A 231 7.35 7.63 -6.09
N VAL A 232 6.51 7.05 -6.95
CA VAL A 232 5.24 6.44 -6.55
C VAL A 232 5.06 5.03 -7.09
N ILE A 233 4.65 4.12 -6.23
CA ILE A 233 4.29 2.74 -6.57
C ILE A 233 2.77 2.61 -6.48
N CYS A 234 2.14 2.07 -7.52
CA CYS A 234 0.71 1.74 -7.50
C CYS A 234 0.48 0.24 -7.33
N PHE A 235 -0.59 -0.11 -6.63
CA PHE A 235 -1.06 -1.49 -6.49
C PHE A 235 -2.56 -1.62 -6.80
N PRO A 236 -2.94 -1.65 -8.08
CA PRO A 236 -4.32 -1.90 -8.52
C PRO A 236 -4.61 -3.40 -8.49
N LYS A 237 -4.86 -3.93 -7.29
CA LYS A 237 -4.99 -5.38 -7.08
C LYS A 237 -6.20 -5.97 -7.81
N GLY A 238 -5.99 -7.11 -8.48
CA GLY A 238 -7.05 -7.93 -9.07
C GLY A 238 -7.55 -7.47 -10.43
N ILE A 239 -6.92 -6.46 -11.05
CA ILE A 239 -7.33 -5.99 -12.40
C ILE A 239 -6.86 -6.90 -13.54
N LYS A 240 -6.21 -8.01 -13.23
CA LYS A 240 -5.75 -9.03 -14.18
C LYS A 240 -4.88 -8.42 -15.30
N ARG A 241 -5.10 -8.79 -16.56
CA ARG A 241 -4.32 -8.28 -17.71
C ARG A 241 -4.52 -6.78 -17.96
N ASN A 242 -5.50 -6.13 -17.33
CA ASN A 242 -5.67 -4.66 -17.38
C ASN A 242 -4.53 -3.89 -16.68
N TYR A 243 -3.59 -4.59 -16.02
CA TYR A 243 -2.31 -3.99 -15.59
C TYR A 243 -1.58 -3.28 -16.72
N LYS A 244 -1.67 -3.80 -17.96
CA LYS A 244 -1.06 -3.15 -19.14
C LYS A 244 -1.68 -1.78 -19.41
N ASP A 245 -3.01 -1.70 -19.47
CA ASP A 245 -3.74 -0.47 -19.74
C ASP A 245 -3.60 0.53 -18.57
N PHE A 246 -3.61 0.02 -17.32
CA PHE A 246 -3.30 0.82 -16.14
C PHE A 246 -1.91 1.46 -16.24
N ASN A 247 -0.89 0.68 -16.57
CA ASN A 247 0.48 1.19 -16.71
C ASN A 247 0.59 2.30 -17.76
N ILE A 248 -0.05 2.13 -18.91
CA ILE A 248 -0.09 3.12 -20.00
C ILE A 248 -0.82 4.39 -19.57
N ALA A 249 -1.97 4.24 -18.90
CA ALA A 249 -2.85 5.36 -18.56
C ALA A 249 -2.38 6.14 -17.32
N VAL A 250 -1.79 5.47 -16.33
CA VAL A 250 -1.44 6.04 -15.02
C VAL A 250 0.02 6.45 -14.94
N LYS A 251 0.92 5.68 -15.57
CA LYS A 251 2.38 5.92 -15.65
C LYS A 251 3.06 6.06 -14.27
N PRO A 252 2.89 5.09 -13.35
CA PRO A 252 3.58 5.12 -12.06
C PRO A 252 5.08 4.80 -12.24
N ASP A 253 5.91 5.15 -11.24
CA ASP A 253 7.32 4.76 -11.24
C ASP A 253 7.52 3.28 -10.92
N GLY A 254 6.67 2.74 -10.06
CA GLY A 254 6.61 1.33 -9.71
C GLY A 254 5.19 0.76 -9.80
N LEU A 255 5.09 -0.52 -10.12
CA LEU A 255 3.83 -1.23 -10.22
C LEU A 255 3.90 -2.55 -9.44
N ASN A 256 3.13 -2.65 -8.37
CA ASN A 256 3.05 -3.88 -7.60
C ASN A 256 2.10 -4.87 -8.29
N LEU A 257 2.59 -6.06 -8.51
CA LEU A 257 1.83 -7.19 -9.08
C LEU A 257 1.15 -7.97 -7.96
N ASP A 258 -0.08 -8.37 -8.16
CA ASP A 258 -0.69 -9.41 -7.33
C ASP A 258 -0.23 -10.81 -7.75
N TYR A 259 -0.52 -11.81 -6.93
CA TYR A 259 -0.05 -13.19 -7.13
C TYR A 259 -0.79 -13.96 -8.23
N GLU A 260 -1.79 -13.36 -8.88
CA GLU A 260 -2.50 -13.97 -10.01
C GLU A 260 -1.81 -13.62 -11.36
N ILE A 261 -0.85 -12.69 -11.35
CA ILE A 261 -0.14 -12.25 -12.55
C ILE A 261 1.08 -13.12 -12.80
N ASP A 262 1.11 -13.74 -13.98
CA ASP A 262 2.27 -14.49 -14.44
C ASP A 262 3.49 -13.56 -14.64
N PRO A 263 4.66 -13.86 -14.04
CA PRO A 263 5.83 -12.99 -14.11
C PRO A 263 6.39 -12.83 -15.53
N ILE A 264 6.28 -13.84 -16.38
CA ILE A 264 6.75 -13.75 -17.78
C ILE A 264 5.86 -12.81 -18.57
N TRP A 265 4.53 -12.95 -18.41
CA TRP A 265 3.58 -12.02 -19.01
C TRP A 265 3.84 -10.57 -18.54
N ALA A 266 4.06 -10.36 -17.23
CA ALA A 266 4.35 -9.04 -16.67
C ALA A 266 5.62 -8.43 -17.33
N LYS A 267 6.72 -9.18 -17.42
CA LYS A 267 7.97 -8.74 -18.08
C LYS A 267 7.73 -8.34 -19.54
N GLN A 268 6.91 -9.10 -20.27
CA GLN A 268 6.64 -8.86 -21.68
C GLN A 268 5.77 -7.63 -21.93
N ASN A 269 4.79 -7.37 -21.06
CA ASN A 269 3.72 -6.39 -21.29
C ASN A 269 3.83 -5.09 -20.48
N LEU A 270 4.55 -5.09 -19.35
CA LEU A 270 4.73 -3.91 -18.50
C LEU A 270 6.10 -3.29 -18.74
N LYS A 271 6.12 -2.20 -19.50
CA LYS A 271 7.34 -1.49 -19.91
C LYS A 271 7.45 -0.13 -19.23
N ASN A 272 8.67 0.38 -19.08
CA ASN A 272 8.97 1.71 -18.53
C ASN A 272 8.52 1.89 -17.06
N VAL A 273 8.40 0.80 -16.31
CA VAL A 273 8.00 0.80 -14.90
C VAL A 273 8.84 -0.21 -14.13
N SER A 274 9.20 0.12 -12.88
CA SER A 274 9.83 -0.86 -11.98
C SER A 274 8.76 -1.82 -11.46
N LEU A 275 8.99 -3.14 -11.57
CA LEU A 275 8.03 -4.12 -11.08
C LEU A 275 8.28 -4.43 -9.60
N GLN A 276 7.23 -4.70 -8.86
CA GLN A 276 7.27 -5.09 -7.44
C GLN A 276 6.34 -6.25 -7.17
N GLY A 277 6.69 -7.15 -6.25
CA GLY A 277 5.78 -8.16 -5.73
C GLY A 277 5.53 -9.36 -6.64
N GLY A 278 4.34 -9.90 -6.60
CA GLY A 278 3.89 -11.06 -7.41
C GLY A 278 3.84 -12.38 -6.64
N MET A 279 4.77 -12.68 -5.74
CA MET A 279 4.78 -13.96 -5.02
C MET A 279 3.60 -14.06 -4.03
N ASP A 280 2.88 -15.20 -4.06
CA ASP A 280 1.76 -15.44 -3.13
C ASP A 280 2.28 -15.51 -1.67
N PRO A 281 1.74 -14.69 -0.75
CA PRO A 281 2.12 -14.76 0.66
C PRO A 281 1.83 -16.12 1.32
N LYS A 282 0.89 -16.93 0.80
CA LYS A 282 0.64 -18.29 1.28
C LYS A 282 1.81 -19.24 1.03
N THR A 283 2.69 -18.92 0.10
CA THR A 283 3.92 -19.68 -0.15
C THR A 283 4.77 -19.80 1.13
N LEU A 284 4.70 -18.80 2.03
CA LEU A 284 5.40 -18.84 3.32
C LEU A 284 4.89 -19.91 4.30
N PHE A 285 3.81 -20.62 3.98
CA PHE A 285 3.36 -21.78 4.76
C PHE A 285 3.96 -23.10 4.29
N LEU A 286 4.62 -23.12 3.14
CA LEU A 286 5.25 -24.28 2.53
C LEU A 286 6.63 -24.59 3.15
N SER A 287 7.30 -25.64 2.70
CA SER A 287 8.70 -25.94 3.06
C SER A 287 9.67 -24.87 2.52
N ASP A 288 10.83 -24.75 3.15
CA ASP A 288 11.85 -23.79 2.71
C ASP A 288 12.27 -24.01 1.23
N LYS A 289 12.35 -25.26 0.79
CA LYS A 289 12.63 -25.60 -0.63
C LYS A 289 11.57 -25.07 -1.58
N GLU A 290 10.30 -25.23 -1.24
CA GLU A 290 9.20 -24.71 -2.07
C GLU A 290 9.13 -23.18 -2.05
N ILE A 291 9.41 -22.55 -0.90
CA ILE A 291 9.53 -21.10 -0.78
C ILE A 291 10.61 -20.58 -1.73
N GLN A 292 11.81 -21.18 -1.70
CA GLN A 292 12.93 -20.83 -2.56
C GLN A 292 12.60 -21.03 -4.04
N MET A 293 11.99 -22.17 -4.42
CA MET A 293 11.54 -22.42 -5.77
C MET A 293 10.55 -21.36 -6.29
N ASN A 294 9.59 -20.97 -5.45
CA ASN A 294 8.63 -19.93 -5.83
C ASN A 294 9.29 -18.54 -5.95
N ALA A 295 10.20 -18.20 -5.04
CA ALA A 295 10.94 -16.95 -5.13
C ALA A 295 11.82 -16.90 -6.39
N SER A 296 12.53 -17.99 -6.71
CA SER A 296 13.36 -18.09 -7.91
C SER A 296 12.61 -17.81 -9.21
N LYS A 297 11.34 -18.18 -9.33
CA LYS A 297 10.52 -17.87 -10.52
C LYS A 297 10.47 -16.37 -10.82
N TYR A 298 10.29 -15.54 -9.77
CA TYR A 298 10.24 -14.09 -9.92
C TYR A 298 11.64 -13.50 -10.14
N LEU A 299 12.65 -14.02 -9.43
CA LEU A 299 14.03 -13.55 -9.54
C LEU A 299 14.59 -13.81 -10.93
N GLU A 300 14.36 -15.01 -11.49
CA GLU A 300 14.75 -15.33 -12.88
C GLU A 300 13.97 -14.53 -13.91
N ALA A 301 12.63 -14.43 -13.75
CA ALA A 301 11.81 -13.69 -14.68
C ALA A 301 12.24 -12.22 -14.79
N PHE A 302 12.62 -11.61 -13.67
CA PHE A 302 12.88 -10.18 -13.60
C PHE A 302 14.37 -9.81 -13.46
N LYS A 303 15.29 -10.75 -13.65
CA LYS A 303 16.74 -10.52 -13.47
C LYS A 303 17.32 -9.37 -14.30
N ASP A 304 16.75 -9.09 -15.47
CA ASP A 304 17.25 -8.09 -16.41
C ASP A 304 16.46 -6.77 -16.38
N ILE A 305 15.54 -6.61 -15.43
CA ILE A 305 14.69 -5.40 -15.30
C ILE A 305 14.66 -4.92 -13.85
N PRO A 306 14.33 -3.64 -13.61
CA PRO A 306 14.16 -3.11 -12.26
C PRO A 306 13.06 -3.86 -11.51
N TYR A 307 13.46 -4.60 -10.48
CA TYR A 307 12.53 -5.39 -9.69
C TYR A 307 12.78 -5.23 -8.18
N ILE A 308 11.68 -4.96 -7.45
CA ILE A 308 11.65 -4.82 -6.01
C ILE A 308 11.02 -6.10 -5.45
N PHE A 309 11.80 -6.89 -4.71
CA PHE A 309 11.30 -8.13 -4.13
C PHE A 309 10.29 -7.84 -3.03
N ASN A 310 9.06 -8.28 -3.26
CA ASN A 310 7.92 -8.17 -2.36
C ASN A 310 6.94 -9.32 -2.66
N LEU A 311 5.85 -9.39 -1.90
CA LEU A 311 4.77 -10.35 -2.15
C LEU A 311 3.66 -9.71 -2.98
N GLY A 312 2.81 -10.55 -3.57
CA GLY A 312 1.61 -10.12 -4.30
C GLY A 312 0.44 -9.70 -3.39
N HIS A 313 0.64 -9.71 -2.08
CA HIS A 313 -0.21 -9.13 -1.04
C HIS A 313 0.59 -9.03 0.27
N GLY A 314 -0.04 -8.49 1.34
CA GLY A 314 0.62 -8.40 2.65
C GLY A 314 0.85 -9.74 3.32
N LEU A 315 1.89 -9.81 4.15
CA LEU A 315 2.16 -10.93 5.06
C LEU A 315 0.90 -11.30 5.85
N LEU A 316 0.68 -12.59 6.03
CA LEU A 316 -0.48 -13.12 6.74
C LEU A 316 -0.18 -13.21 8.26
N PRO A 317 -1.19 -13.07 9.12
CA PRO A 317 -0.99 -13.07 10.58
C PRO A 317 -0.35 -14.37 11.12
N GLU A 318 -0.56 -15.47 10.43
CA GLU A 318 -0.09 -16.82 10.77
C GLU A 318 1.30 -17.12 10.21
N THR A 319 1.91 -16.19 9.46
CA THR A 319 3.24 -16.38 8.87
C THR A 319 4.29 -16.51 9.96
N ASP A 320 5.14 -17.55 9.85
CA ASP A 320 6.30 -17.74 10.71
C ASP A 320 7.36 -16.64 10.44
N PRO A 321 7.73 -15.82 11.45
CA PRO A 321 8.75 -14.78 11.27
C PRO A 321 10.10 -15.31 10.81
N ASP A 322 10.48 -16.54 11.20
CA ASP A 322 11.77 -17.12 10.85
C ASP A 322 11.82 -17.51 9.36
N LYS A 323 10.67 -17.94 8.79
CA LYS A 323 10.57 -18.17 7.33
C LYS A 323 10.73 -16.89 6.51
N VAL A 324 10.22 -15.76 7.02
CA VAL A 324 10.46 -14.45 6.41
C VAL A 324 11.95 -14.13 6.41
N GLY A 325 12.64 -14.35 7.54
CA GLY A 325 14.08 -14.16 7.66
C GLY A 325 14.88 -15.04 6.68
N ARG A 326 14.52 -16.34 6.57
CA ARG A 326 15.17 -17.27 5.63
C ARG A 326 14.92 -16.88 4.15
N LEU A 327 13.71 -16.42 3.82
CA LEU A 327 13.41 -15.92 2.47
C LEU A 327 14.25 -14.68 2.13
N ILE A 328 14.40 -13.73 3.05
CA ILE A 328 15.24 -12.53 2.85
C ILE A 328 16.70 -12.93 2.65
N LYS A 329 17.21 -13.85 3.46
CA LYS A 329 18.57 -14.40 3.30
C LYS A 329 18.75 -15.03 1.92
N PHE A 330 17.84 -15.93 1.52
CA PHE A 330 17.84 -16.54 0.18
C PHE A 330 17.87 -15.50 -0.93
N TYR A 331 17.00 -14.48 -0.87
CA TYR A 331 16.97 -13.38 -1.84
C TYR A 331 18.32 -12.64 -1.94
N ARG A 332 18.97 -12.38 -0.81
CA ARG A 332 20.27 -11.67 -0.79
C ARG A 332 21.39 -12.49 -1.38
N ASP A 333 21.40 -13.80 -1.12
CA ASP A 333 22.40 -14.75 -1.57
C ASP A 333 22.16 -15.19 -3.05
N TYR A 334 20.98 -14.92 -3.61
CA TYR A 334 20.62 -15.29 -4.97
C TYR A 334 21.49 -14.55 -5.98
N LYS A 335 22.14 -15.32 -6.91
CA LYS A 335 23.08 -14.79 -7.92
C LYS A 335 22.40 -14.48 -9.25
#